data_bb1538aab5a98b1368b52746a320034a
#
_entry.id   bb1538aab5a98b1368b52746a320034a
#
_cell.length_a   1.000
_cell.length_b   1.000
_cell.length_c   1.000
_cell.angle_alpha   90.00
_cell.angle_beta   90.00
_cell.angle_gamma   90.00
#
_symmetry.space_group_name_H-M   'P 1'
#
loop_
_entity.id
_entity.type
_entity.pdbx_description
1 polymer ?
#
loop_
_entity_poly.entity_id
_entity_poly.type
_entity_poly.pdbx_seq_one_letter_code
_entity_poly.pdbx_strand_id
1 'polypeptide(L)'
;MINKQKTAALTLAAAVLLGSFSGSVHAASSTSAAAAADSVLRNKPLYEVYTAAGTGVSELTNGKSAAAAFREPTSLLYDSGADAFLVADSRNQNLRVVTPSQTATAAGIYIGDDELNSPIGSLLDGSAAEAAFNRPSGLAEDASGAVYVADAENNAIRKITNEGKVITIAGNGVMGSADGSGEAARFYHPLDVAVSGNGVIYVADTLNHVIRQIKAGKVTTLNAASTRIVEYFPGVVEGVGDYEDGPLSQAKFNEPSGLALDAKGNLYVSDTGNNRIRYIDFKTQTVTTVAGGVTGTAINYQTNDPYSAGGYADGNAASAKFQTPRGLAVTPEGGVLIADSLNHVIRYLYKGMVSTIAGTPGEEGRTSGVAGNATLNRPTDVALMENGAFAIADAGSNTIRVVIPYTVPGQLKADGRIHLLYHQNVLDADVAPIIKAGTTFVPLRVLTEKLGFKVKYAGGSAVLEHNGVSYTVKSGSAQIMKKLSSGATETLTLRSATFTSDSRLFLPVRFFAEELGLDVQWLSDTRAVLLRNKKF
;
A
#
# COMPACT_ATOMS: atom_id res chain seq x y z
N MET A 1 6.26 -26.68 34.83
CA MET A 1 7.52 -26.59 34.06
C MET A 1 7.17 -26.68 32.59
N ILE A 2 6.77 -25.57 31.99
CA ILE A 2 6.35 -25.49 30.59
C ILE A 2 7.40 -24.68 29.82
N ASN A 3 8.11 -25.43 29.03
CA ASN A 3 8.80 -25.06 27.77
C ASN A 3 9.51 -23.68 27.66
N LYS A 4 10.50 -23.40 28.51
CA LYS A 4 11.46 -22.31 28.33
C LYS A 4 12.38 -22.45 27.10
N GLN A 5 12.46 -23.63 26.48
CA GLN A 5 13.35 -23.87 25.33
C GLN A 5 12.79 -23.41 23.99
N LYS A 6 11.45 -23.32 23.80
CA LYS A 6 10.85 -22.84 22.55
C LYS A 6 10.81 -21.32 22.46
N THR A 7 10.70 -20.63 23.59
CA THR A 7 10.70 -19.17 23.66
C THR A 7 12.10 -18.59 23.39
N ALA A 8 13.15 -19.27 23.87
CA ALA A 8 14.53 -18.83 23.66
C ALA A 8 15.00 -18.92 22.19
N ALA A 9 14.51 -19.90 21.41
CA ALA A 9 14.88 -20.06 20.01
C ALA A 9 14.21 -19.00 19.10
N LEU A 10 12.98 -18.55 19.40
CA LEU A 10 12.31 -17.49 18.66
C LEU A 10 12.86 -16.09 19.01
N THR A 11 13.22 -15.87 20.27
CA THR A 11 13.83 -14.61 20.72
C THR A 11 15.24 -14.42 20.13
N LEU A 12 15.98 -15.52 19.93
CA LEU A 12 17.30 -15.47 19.30
C LEU A 12 17.20 -15.18 17.79
N ALA A 13 16.17 -15.68 17.10
CA ALA A 13 15.94 -15.38 15.69
C ALA A 13 15.55 -13.90 15.47
N ALA A 14 14.73 -13.32 16.36
CA ALA A 14 14.38 -11.90 16.29
C ALA A 14 15.56 -10.97 16.60
N ALA A 15 16.42 -11.33 17.56
CA ALA A 15 17.63 -10.57 17.89
C ALA A 15 18.70 -10.65 16.77
N VAL A 16 18.80 -11.79 16.08
CA VAL A 16 19.68 -11.97 14.92
C VAL A 16 19.15 -11.18 13.70
N LEU A 17 17.83 -11.07 13.53
CA LEU A 17 17.23 -10.27 12.45
C LEU A 17 17.39 -8.76 12.69
N LEU A 18 17.26 -8.26 13.90
CA LEU A 18 17.53 -6.84 14.21
C LEU A 18 19.03 -6.49 14.07
N GLY A 19 19.93 -7.43 14.29
CA GLY A 19 21.37 -7.25 14.03
C GLY A 19 21.77 -7.38 12.55
N SER A 20 20.90 -7.90 11.69
CA SER A 20 21.15 -8.06 10.25
C SER A 20 20.49 -6.98 9.37
N PHE A 21 19.78 -6.00 9.94
CA PHE A 21 19.35 -4.79 9.23
C PHE A 21 20.53 -3.89 8.80
N SER A 22 21.75 -4.40 8.81
CA SER A 22 22.92 -3.77 8.22
C SER A 22 23.06 -4.09 6.72
N GLY A 23 21.95 -4.11 6.00
CA GLY A 23 21.95 -4.16 4.55
C GLY A 23 22.58 -2.89 3.99
N SER A 24 23.81 -2.98 3.51
CA SER A 24 24.44 -1.92 2.73
C SER A 24 23.43 -1.41 1.71
N VAL A 25 23.09 -0.12 1.81
CA VAL A 25 22.49 0.63 0.72
C VAL A 25 23.48 0.56 -0.44
N HIS A 26 23.42 -0.51 -1.20
CA HIS A 26 23.93 -0.50 -2.54
C HIS A 26 23.07 0.52 -3.28
N ALA A 27 23.64 1.71 -3.49
CA ALA A 27 23.21 2.52 -4.60
C ALA A 27 23.23 1.59 -5.82
N ALA A 28 22.08 0.99 -6.13
CA ALA A 28 21.92 0.16 -7.29
C ALA A 28 22.41 0.99 -8.45
N SER A 29 23.34 0.44 -9.23
CA SER A 29 23.86 1.08 -10.41
C SER A 29 22.65 1.46 -11.28
N SER A 30 22.36 2.75 -11.32
CA SER A 30 21.10 3.37 -11.69
C SER A 30 20.69 3.23 -13.17
N THR A 31 21.42 2.44 -13.97
CA THR A 31 21.19 2.43 -15.44
C THR A 31 20.34 1.26 -15.95
N SER A 32 20.27 0.12 -15.26
CA SER A 32 19.44 -1.00 -15.73
C SER A 32 18.09 -1.11 -15.01
N ALA A 33 18.04 -0.78 -13.72
CA ALA A 33 16.81 -0.79 -12.94
C ALA A 33 15.88 0.39 -13.32
N ALA A 34 16.43 1.58 -13.60
CA ALA A 34 15.68 2.73 -14.06
C ALA A 34 15.01 2.51 -15.44
N ALA A 35 15.67 1.79 -16.36
CA ALA A 35 15.07 1.48 -17.67
C ALA A 35 13.94 0.44 -17.56
N ALA A 36 14.04 -0.52 -16.65
CA ALA A 36 12.98 -1.50 -16.39
C ALA A 36 11.78 -0.86 -15.67
N ALA A 37 12.03 0.00 -14.68
CA ALA A 37 10.97 0.71 -13.95
C ALA A 37 10.20 1.70 -14.85
N ASP A 38 10.89 2.43 -15.74
CA ASP A 38 10.26 3.35 -16.68
C ASP A 38 9.30 2.65 -17.68
N SER A 39 9.57 1.40 -18.02
CA SER A 39 8.71 0.58 -18.89
C SER A 39 7.46 0.04 -18.14
N VAL A 40 7.58 -0.28 -16.86
CA VAL A 40 6.50 -0.87 -16.05
C VAL A 40 5.41 0.15 -15.74
N LEU A 41 5.76 1.42 -15.49
CA LEU A 41 4.78 2.45 -15.11
C LEU A 41 4.13 3.18 -16.30
N ARG A 42 4.76 3.20 -17.47
CA ARG A 42 4.21 3.84 -18.69
C ARG A 42 2.97 3.14 -19.25
N ASN A 43 2.80 1.84 -19.02
CA ASN A 43 1.75 1.00 -19.61
C ASN A 43 0.67 0.55 -18.62
N LYS A 44 0.32 1.32 -17.57
CA LYS A 44 -0.55 0.88 -16.47
C LYS A 44 -0.10 -0.52 -16.01
N PRO A 45 0.87 -0.61 -15.12
CA PRO A 45 1.40 -1.89 -14.69
C PRO A 45 0.27 -2.79 -14.21
N LEU A 46 0.27 -4.02 -14.68
CA LEU A 46 -0.68 -5.02 -14.24
C LEU A 46 -0.21 -5.51 -12.88
N TYR A 47 -0.76 -4.95 -11.82
CA TYR A 47 -0.46 -5.38 -10.46
C TYR A 47 -1.45 -6.41 -9.95
N GLU A 48 -0.96 -7.22 -9.02
CA GLU A 48 -1.75 -8.18 -8.23
C GLU A 48 -1.48 -7.94 -6.74
N VAL A 49 -2.54 -8.01 -5.94
CA VAL A 49 -2.48 -7.80 -4.49
C VAL A 49 -2.65 -9.12 -3.77
N TYR A 50 -1.71 -9.42 -2.87
CA TYR A 50 -1.73 -10.61 -2.02
C TYR A 50 -1.66 -10.23 -0.54
N THR A 51 -2.08 -11.13 0.35
CA THR A 51 -1.81 -11.02 1.77
C THR A 51 -0.46 -11.69 2.06
N ALA A 52 0.51 -10.90 2.53
CA ALA A 52 1.82 -11.42 2.94
C ALA A 52 1.77 -12.01 4.35
N ALA A 53 1.06 -11.36 5.26
CA ALA A 53 0.90 -11.83 6.63
C ALA A 53 -0.40 -11.32 7.25
N GLY A 54 -0.92 -12.10 8.20
CA GLY A 54 -2.09 -11.72 8.99
C GLY A 54 -3.37 -12.44 8.59
N THR A 55 -4.10 -12.94 9.58
CA THR A 55 -5.42 -13.57 9.42
C THR A 55 -6.55 -12.56 9.31
N GLY A 56 -6.29 -11.29 9.67
CA GLY A 56 -7.28 -10.24 9.83
C GLY A 56 -7.93 -10.20 11.21
N VAL A 57 -7.62 -11.13 12.09
CA VAL A 57 -8.05 -11.09 13.48
C VAL A 57 -7.22 -10.04 14.23
N SER A 58 -7.90 -9.23 15.07
CA SER A 58 -7.26 -8.19 15.87
C SER A 58 -6.68 -8.78 17.15
N GLU A 59 -5.47 -9.36 17.07
CA GLU A 59 -4.78 -10.05 18.17
C GLU A 59 -3.26 -9.93 18.03
N LEU A 60 -2.52 -10.41 19.04
CA LEU A 60 -1.09 -10.66 18.96
C LEU A 60 -0.83 -12.15 18.81
N THR A 61 -0.55 -12.60 17.60
CA THR A 61 -0.18 -14.00 17.35
C THR A 61 1.10 -14.08 16.52
N ASN A 62 2.13 -14.76 17.08
CA ASN A 62 3.38 -15.08 16.40
C ASN A 62 3.29 -16.47 15.74
N GLY A 63 4.17 -16.77 14.79
CA GLY A 63 4.28 -18.06 14.12
C GLY A 63 4.29 -17.91 12.60
N LYS A 64 3.65 -18.84 11.88
CA LYS A 64 3.57 -18.77 10.41
C LYS A 64 2.90 -17.47 9.97
N SER A 65 3.48 -16.76 8.99
CA SER A 65 2.99 -15.43 8.57
C SER A 65 1.52 -15.45 8.13
N ALA A 66 1.09 -16.51 7.45
CA ALA A 66 -0.31 -16.69 7.08
C ALA A 66 -1.28 -16.94 8.26
N ALA A 67 -0.75 -17.34 9.44
CA ALA A 67 -1.53 -17.59 10.66
C ALA A 67 -1.27 -16.55 11.75
N ALA A 68 -0.38 -15.60 11.50
CA ALA A 68 -0.11 -14.49 12.42
C ALA A 68 -1.34 -13.57 12.55
N ALA A 69 -1.40 -12.83 13.64
CA ALA A 69 -2.39 -11.79 13.83
C ALA A 69 -1.71 -10.49 14.26
N PHE A 70 -2.28 -9.39 13.82
CA PHE A 70 -1.86 -8.02 14.11
C PHE A 70 -3.02 -7.23 14.70
N ARG A 71 -2.72 -6.08 15.27
CA ARG A 71 -3.72 -5.15 15.77
C ARG A 71 -3.40 -3.73 15.29
N GLU A 72 -4.04 -3.34 14.17
CA GLU A 72 -3.84 -2.05 13.51
C GLU A 72 -2.36 -1.78 13.19
N PRO A 73 -1.72 -2.58 12.29
CA PRO A 73 -0.36 -2.32 11.85
C PRO A 73 -0.31 -0.99 11.08
N THR A 74 0.53 -0.04 11.51
CA THR A 74 0.49 1.35 11.01
C THR A 74 1.62 1.71 10.07
N SER A 75 2.78 1.09 10.20
CA SER A 75 3.93 1.38 9.34
C SER A 75 4.78 0.14 9.11
N LEU A 76 5.60 0.18 8.06
CA LEU A 76 6.47 -0.93 7.70
C LEU A 76 7.74 -0.45 6.98
N LEU A 77 8.86 -1.11 7.30
CA LEU A 77 10.13 -1.02 6.56
C LEU A 77 10.41 -2.35 5.88
N TYR A 78 10.96 -2.32 4.68
CA TYR A 78 11.38 -3.53 3.97
C TYR A 78 12.90 -3.66 3.93
N ASP A 79 13.42 -4.78 4.41
CA ASP A 79 14.81 -5.19 4.28
C ASP A 79 14.94 -6.19 3.12
N SER A 80 15.53 -5.75 2.02
CA SER A 80 15.74 -6.60 0.84
C SER A 80 16.79 -7.69 1.06
N GLY A 81 17.74 -7.48 1.98
CA GLY A 81 18.77 -8.47 2.32
C GLY A 81 18.22 -9.66 3.09
N ALA A 82 17.23 -9.42 3.95
CA ALA A 82 16.56 -10.45 4.73
C ALA A 82 15.24 -10.93 4.11
N ASP A 83 14.74 -10.29 3.05
CA ASP A 83 13.37 -10.45 2.51
C ASP A 83 12.33 -10.40 3.64
N ALA A 84 12.38 -9.33 4.43
CA ALA A 84 11.60 -9.19 5.64
C ALA A 84 11.04 -7.77 5.80
N PHE A 85 9.95 -7.67 6.54
CA PHE A 85 9.41 -6.39 6.98
C PHE A 85 9.60 -6.23 8.48
N LEU A 86 9.98 -5.03 8.92
CA LEU A 86 9.75 -4.56 10.26
C LEU A 86 8.44 -3.78 10.26
N VAL A 87 7.50 -4.17 11.13
CA VAL A 87 6.13 -3.63 11.16
C VAL A 87 5.86 -3.02 12.53
N ALA A 88 5.35 -1.80 12.56
CA ALA A 88 4.77 -1.22 13.77
C ALA A 88 3.35 -1.80 13.98
N ASP A 89 3.24 -2.78 14.88
CA ASP A 89 1.97 -3.42 15.27
C ASP A 89 1.33 -2.60 16.39
N SER A 90 0.82 -1.43 16.00
CA SER A 90 0.62 -0.24 16.83
C SER A 90 -0.22 -0.51 18.06
N ARG A 91 -1.38 -1.17 17.94
CA ARG A 91 -2.24 -1.47 19.09
C ARG A 91 -1.81 -2.71 19.87
N ASN A 92 -0.85 -3.48 19.38
CA ASN A 92 -0.15 -4.51 20.15
C ASN A 92 1.06 -3.94 20.92
N GLN A 93 1.31 -2.64 20.82
CA GLN A 93 2.37 -1.91 21.54
C GLN A 93 3.78 -2.46 21.26
N ASN A 94 4.01 -3.01 20.04
CA ASN A 94 5.28 -3.63 19.71
C ASN A 94 5.63 -3.51 18.21
N LEU A 95 6.86 -3.92 17.91
CA LEU A 95 7.33 -4.07 16.54
C LEU A 95 7.43 -5.55 16.19
N ARG A 96 7.06 -5.89 14.97
CA ARG A 96 7.05 -7.27 14.47
C ARG A 96 8.00 -7.42 13.29
N VAL A 97 8.74 -8.52 13.25
CA VAL A 97 9.42 -8.96 12.01
C VAL A 97 8.52 -9.95 11.28
N VAL A 98 8.34 -9.70 9.99
CA VAL A 98 7.54 -10.51 9.07
C VAL A 98 8.43 -10.97 7.92
N THR A 99 8.67 -12.26 7.83
CA THR A 99 9.31 -12.91 6.68
C THR A 99 8.23 -13.61 5.83
N PRO A 100 8.52 -14.13 4.65
CA PRO A 100 7.56 -14.92 3.87
C PRO A 100 6.96 -16.12 4.62
N SER A 101 7.67 -16.67 5.60
CA SER A 101 7.24 -17.87 6.32
C SER A 101 6.85 -17.64 7.78
N GLN A 102 7.42 -16.64 8.45
CA GLN A 102 7.30 -16.47 9.90
C GLN A 102 7.09 -15.01 10.30
N THR A 103 6.30 -14.82 11.34
CA THR A 103 6.11 -13.52 12.02
C THR A 103 6.46 -13.67 13.49
N ALA A 104 7.26 -12.74 14.01
CA ALA A 104 7.69 -12.74 15.42
C ALA A 104 7.71 -11.31 15.97
N THR A 105 7.59 -11.16 17.29
CA THR A 105 7.83 -9.89 17.97
C THR A 105 9.33 -9.57 17.92
N ALA A 106 9.67 -8.38 17.39
CA ALA A 106 11.04 -7.89 17.26
C ALA A 106 11.44 -7.04 18.45
N ALA A 107 10.57 -6.14 18.88
CA ALA A 107 10.79 -5.28 20.03
C ALA A 107 9.45 -4.92 20.69
N GLY A 108 9.49 -4.67 22.00
CA GLY A 108 8.31 -4.34 22.80
C GLY A 108 7.86 -5.47 23.69
N ILE A 109 7.85 -5.22 25.00
CA ILE A 109 7.37 -6.16 26.01
C ILE A 109 5.84 -6.04 26.15
N TYR A 110 5.16 -7.17 26.33
CA TYR A 110 3.76 -7.18 26.76
C TYR A 110 3.69 -6.95 28.27
N ILE A 111 3.02 -5.88 28.68
CA ILE A 111 2.91 -5.47 30.09
C ILE A 111 1.62 -6.01 30.71
N GLY A 112 0.56 -6.13 29.92
CA GLY A 112 -0.79 -6.55 30.34
C GLY A 112 -1.82 -5.87 29.47
N ASP A 113 -3.10 -6.14 29.78
CA ASP A 113 -4.25 -5.52 29.11
C ASP A 113 -4.97 -4.56 30.07
N ASP A 114 -5.62 -3.55 29.49
CA ASP A 114 -6.54 -2.65 30.17
C ASP A 114 -7.90 -3.32 30.41
N GLU A 115 -8.85 -2.59 31.02
CA GLU A 115 -10.20 -3.08 31.28
C GLU A 115 -11.00 -3.44 30.02
N LEU A 116 -10.54 -2.99 28.83
CA LEU A 116 -11.15 -3.27 27.53
C LEU A 116 -10.43 -4.39 26.76
N ASN A 117 -9.55 -5.13 27.43
CA ASN A 117 -8.69 -6.17 26.85
C ASN A 117 -7.81 -5.64 25.70
N SER A 118 -7.28 -4.41 25.86
CA SER A 118 -6.32 -3.83 24.95
C SER A 118 -4.93 -3.78 25.60
N PRO A 119 -3.85 -4.16 24.88
CA PRO A 119 -2.50 -4.10 25.41
C PRO A 119 -2.12 -2.71 25.92
N ILE A 120 -1.60 -2.66 27.15
CA ILE A 120 -1.14 -1.41 27.77
C ILE A 120 0.22 -1.03 27.19
N GLY A 121 0.36 0.24 26.77
CA GLY A 121 1.64 0.82 26.36
C GLY A 121 2.38 1.51 27.51
N SER A 122 3.68 1.72 27.33
CA SER A 122 4.52 2.46 28.28
C SER A 122 5.76 3.02 27.59
N LEU A 123 6.39 4.03 28.22
CA LEU A 123 7.69 4.56 27.82
C LEU A 123 8.78 3.90 28.64
N LEU A 124 9.44 2.90 28.09
CA LEU A 124 10.54 2.21 28.75
C LEU A 124 11.68 1.93 27.76
N ASP A 125 12.87 2.39 28.09
CA ASP A 125 14.11 2.07 27.38
C ASP A 125 14.69 0.74 27.90
N GLY A 126 15.47 0.05 27.05
CA GLY A 126 16.09 -1.23 27.41
C GLY A 126 16.55 -2.01 26.20
N SER A 127 16.76 -3.31 26.37
CA SER A 127 16.91 -4.21 25.23
C SER A 127 15.59 -4.30 24.44
N ALA A 128 15.64 -4.71 23.17
CA ALA A 128 14.44 -4.84 22.34
C ALA A 128 13.34 -5.70 23.01
N ALA A 129 13.73 -6.70 23.81
CA ALA A 129 12.80 -7.59 24.51
C ALA A 129 12.25 -7.01 25.84
N GLU A 130 12.87 -5.95 26.36
CA GLU A 130 12.50 -5.35 27.66
C GLU A 130 11.91 -3.95 27.50
N ALA A 131 12.18 -3.29 26.36
CA ALA A 131 11.63 -1.98 26.07
C ALA A 131 10.09 -2.04 25.92
N ALA A 132 9.43 -0.91 26.20
CA ALA A 132 8.01 -0.76 25.96
C ALA A 132 7.75 0.44 25.06
N PHE A 133 6.68 0.34 24.28
CA PHE A 133 6.15 1.38 23.41
C PHE A 133 4.70 1.67 23.76
N ASN A 134 4.18 2.78 23.24
CA ASN A 134 2.76 3.11 23.32
C ASN A 134 2.26 3.64 21.98
N ARG A 135 1.58 2.78 21.23
CA ARG A 135 1.16 3.01 19.84
C ARG A 135 2.33 3.43 18.93
N PRO A 136 3.40 2.60 18.82
CA PRO A 136 4.45 2.86 17.84
C PRO A 136 3.81 2.98 16.44
N SER A 137 4.16 4.03 15.72
CA SER A 137 3.53 4.37 14.45
C SER A 137 4.56 4.35 13.31
N GLY A 138 5.06 5.51 12.87
CA GLY A 138 5.99 5.61 11.76
C GLY A 138 7.37 5.05 12.08
N LEU A 139 7.98 4.43 11.08
CA LEU A 139 9.30 3.80 11.11
C LEU A 139 10.21 4.40 10.05
N ALA A 140 11.47 4.67 10.39
CA ALA A 140 12.51 5.00 9.43
C ALA A 140 13.83 4.37 9.81
N GLU A 141 14.68 4.07 8.81
CA GLU A 141 16.01 3.50 9.02
C GLU A 141 17.07 4.47 8.53
N ASP A 142 18.18 4.61 9.28
CA ASP A 142 19.33 5.36 8.83
C ASP A 142 20.33 4.48 8.05
N ALA A 143 21.31 5.12 7.41
CA ALA A 143 22.32 4.41 6.60
C ALA A 143 23.19 3.43 7.41
N SER A 144 23.14 3.46 8.73
CA SER A 144 23.84 2.49 9.59
C SER A 144 22.99 1.27 9.95
N GLY A 145 21.70 1.25 9.61
CA GLY A 145 20.75 0.21 9.97
C GLY A 145 20.04 0.44 11.31
N ALA A 146 20.23 1.60 11.93
CA ALA A 146 19.47 1.94 13.13
C ALA A 146 18.06 2.40 12.77
N VAL A 147 17.06 1.90 13.51
CA VAL A 147 15.65 2.20 13.26
C VAL A 147 15.15 3.28 14.22
N TYR A 148 14.42 4.23 13.66
CA TYR A 148 13.74 5.29 14.40
C TYR A 148 12.23 5.02 14.39
N VAL A 149 11.59 5.27 15.54
CA VAL A 149 10.19 4.98 15.78
C VAL A 149 9.49 6.22 16.33
N ALA A 150 8.41 6.64 15.69
CA ALA A 150 7.47 7.57 16.28
C ALA A 150 6.62 6.80 17.31
N ASP A 151 6.88 7.01 18.59
CA ASP A 151 6.18 6.36 19.71
C ASP A 151 5.02 7.26 20.16
N ALA A 152 3.93 7.19 19.39
CA ALA A 152 2.93 8.24 19.25
C ALA A 152 2.25 8.64 20.57
N GLU A 153 1.72 7.69 21.32
CA GLU A 153 1.05 7.96 22.60
C GLU A 153 2.05 8.21 23.74
N ASN A 154 3.32 7.85 23.55
CA ASN A 154 4.41 8.26 24.45
C ASN A 154 4.95 9.64 24.10
N ASN A 155 4.43 10.33 23.08
CA ASN A 155 4.90 11.66 22.68
C ASN A 155 6.44 11.72 22.59
N ALA A 156 7.06 10.70 22.01
CA ALA A 156 8.51 10.49 21.99
C ALA A 156 8.99 9.91 20.66
N ILE A 157 10.25 10.16 20.36
CA ILE A 157 10.96 9.52 19.26
C ILE A 157 11.98 8.57 19.85
N ARG A 158 11.87 7.29 19.44
CA ARG A 158 12.73 6.21 19.91
C ARG A 158 13.72 5.81 18.84
N LYS A 159 14.86 5.29 19.24
CA LYS A 159 15.87 4.71 18.36
C LYS A 159 16.18 3.29 18.80
N ILE A 160 16.16 2.34 17.87
CA ILE A 160 16.67 0.99 18.04
C ILE A 160 18.07 0.95 17.43
N THR A 161 19.06 0.70 18.24
CA THR A 161 20.46 0.61 17.79
C THR A 161 20.75 -0.73 17.15
N ASN A 162 21.86 -0.84 16.41
CA ASN A 162 22.26 -2.10 15.77
C ASN A 162 22.55 -3.23 16.77
N GLU A 163 22.80 -2.87 18.03
CA GLU A 163 22.97 -3.83 19.14
C GLU A 163 21.61 -4.26 19.73
N GLY A 164 20.48 -3.82 19.14
CA GLY A 164 19.13 -4.14 19.59
C GLY A 164 18.73 -3.43 20.90
N LYS A 165 19.31 -2.27 21.19
CA LYS A 165 18.92 -1.45 22.33
C LYS A 165 17.94 -0.36 21.89
N VAL A 166 16.83 -0.22 22.59
CA VAL A 166 15.85 0.86 22.42
C VAL A 166 16.16 1.99 23.37
N ILE A 167 16.30 3.20 22.84
CA ILE A 167 16.55 4.42 23.60
C ILE A 167 15.62 5.55 23.15
N THR A 168 15.21 6.40 24.08
CA THR A 168 14.48 7.63 23.78
C THR A 168 15.47 8.72 23.37
N ILE A 169 15.30 9.28 22.17
CA ILE A 169 16.18 10.32 21.64
C ILE A 169 15.60 11.73 21.71
N ALA A 170 14.25 11.83 21.77
CA ALA A 170 13.55 13.08 21.96
C ALA A 170 12.14 12.85 22.51
N GLY A 171 11.63 13.81 23.29
CA GLY A 171 10.40 13.65 24.05
C GLY A 171 10.62 12.91 25.37
N ASN A 172 9.65 12.97 26.26
CA ASN A 172 9.73 12.33 27.58
C ASN A 172 8.39 11.86 28.13
N GLY A 173 7.42 11.58 27.27
CA GLY A 173 6.08 11.14 27.64
C GLY A 173 5.08 12.27 27.86
N VAL A 174 5.53 13.50 28.04
CA VAL A 174 4.62 14.66 28.27
C VAL A 174 4.30 15.33 26.94
N MET A 175 3.02 15.45 26.61
CA MET A 175 2.55 16.16 25.40
C MET A 175 2.90 17.65 25.44
N GLY A 176 3.14 18.24 24.28
CA GLY A 176 3.38 19.68 24.12
C GLY A 176 4.15 19.99 22.84
N SER A 177 4.52 21.25 22.65
CA SER A 177 5.18 21.75 21.42
C SER A 177 6.55 22.37 21.66
N ALA A 178 7.17 22.17 22.83
CA ALA A 178 8.44 22.80 23.18
C ALA A 178 9.59 22.28 22.31
N ASP A 179 10.38 23.19 21.77
CA ASP A 179 11.70 22.95 21.18
C ASP A 179 12.77 22.79 22.27
N GLY A 180 13.94 22.28 21.92
CA GLY A 180 15.07 22.19 22.85
C GLY A 180 15.93 20.95 22.66
N SER A 181 16.69 20.57 23.72
CA SER A 181 17.39 19.28 23.75
C SER A 181 16.38 18.14 23.71
N GLY A 182 16.79 16.93 23.29
CA GLY A 182 15.88 15.79 23.16
C GLY A 182 14.98 15.57 24.38
N GLU A 183 15.55 15.59 25.60
CA GLU A 183 14.79 15.39 26.85
C GLU A 183 13.85 16.56 27.20
N ALA A 184 14.21 17.79 26.80
CA ALA A 184 13.40 18.99 27.07
C ALA A 184 12.30 19.19 26.02
N ALA A 185 12.49 18.65 24.83
CA ALA A 185 11.51 18.74 23.76
C ALA A 185 10.21 18.04 24.11
N ARG A 186 9.11 18.52 23.52
CA ARG A 186 7.78 17.93 23.66
C ARG A 186 7.20 17.73 22.29
N PHE A 187 6.45 16.64 22.15
CA PHE A 187 5.66 16.33 20.97
C PHE A 187 4.21 16.12 21.38
N TYR A 188 3.32 16.10 20.40
CA TYR A 188 1.95 15.71 20.62
C TYR A 188 1.50 14.76 19.52
N HIS A 189 1.47 13.47 19.87
CA HIS A 189 1.07 12.37 19.00
C HIS A 189 1.85 12.34 17.67
N PRO A 190 3.20 12.25 17.70
CA PRO A 190 3.99 12.15 16.48
C PRO A 190 3.66 10.86 15.75
N LEU A 191 3.27 10.95 14.47
CA LEU A 191 2.82 9.76 13.71
C LEU A 191 3.88 9.22 12.78
N ASP A 192 4.82 10.04 12.31
CA ASP A 192 5.82 9.56 11.36
C ASP A 192 7.18 10.23 11.54
N VAL A 193 8.21 9.52 11.08
CA VAL A 193 9.60 9.96 11.07
C VAL A 193 10.24 9.67 9.72
N ALA A 194 11.14 10.56 9.29
CA ALA A 194 11.98 10.33 8.11
C ALA A 194 13.43 10.70 8.45
N VAL A 195 14.39 9.88 8.02
CA VAL A 195 15.81 10.09 8.32
C VAL A 195 16.57 10.36 7.03
N SER A 196 17.26 11.51 6.98
CA SER A 196 18.10 11.86 5.84
C SER A 196 19.44 11.17 5.88
N GLY A 197 20.12 11.04 4.74
CA GLY A 197 21.44 10.40 4.63
C GLY A 197 22.54 11.06 5.47
N ASN A 198 22.34 12.28 5.96
CA ASN A 198 23.24 13.00 6.87
C ASN A 198 22.80 12.95 8.35
N GLY A 199 21.84 12.07 8.68
CA GLY A 199 21.39 11.81 10.04
C GLY A 199 20.45 12.86 10.64
N VAL A 200 19.86 13.74 9.82
CA VAL A 200 18.80 14.65 10.27
C VAL A 200 17.48 13.88 10.26
N ILE A 201 16.74 13.94 11.38
CA ILE A 201 15.45 13.27 11.53
C ILE A 201 14.36 14.33 11.40
N TYR A 202 13.37 14.07 10.54
CA TYR A 202 12.15 14.86 10.44
C TYR A 202 11.01 14.09 11.12
N VAL A 203 10.13 14.80 11.81
CA VAL A 203 9.02 14.24 12.58
C VAL A 203 7.74 14.94 12.18
N ALA A 204 6.72 14.18 11.82
CA ALA A 204 5.35 14.66 11.71
C ALA A 204 4.76 14.74 13.14
N ASP A 205 4.82 15.92 13.75
CA ASP A 205 4.29 16.22 15.09
C ASP A 205 2.80 16.56 14.95
N THR A 206 2.01 15.52 14.77
CA THR A 206 0.69 15.53 14.11
C THR A 206 -0.31 16.44 14.80
N LEU A 207 -0.52 16.27 16.09
CA LEU A 207 -1.50 17.08 16.83
C LEU A 207 -0.97 18.46 17.26
N ASN A 208 0.33 18.73 17.03
CA ASN A 208 0.89 20.08 17.03
C ASN A 208 0.77 20.76 15.66
N HIS A 209 0.37 20.03 14.61
CA HIS A 209 0.21 20.49 13.22
C HIS A 209 1.51 21.06 12.63
N VAL A 210 2.65 20.51 13.03
CA VAL A 210 3.96 20.99 12.59
C VAL A 210 4.90 19.86 12.18
N ILE A 211 5.92 20.23 11.40
CA ILE A 211 7.06 19.37 11.09
C ILE A 211 8.21 19.78 12.00
N ARG A 212 8.76 18.81 12.74
CA ARG A 212 9.91 19.03 13.61
C ARG A 212 11.16 18.44 12.97
N GLN A 213 12.29 19.03 13.31
CA GLN A 213 13.60 18.52 12.91
C GLN A 213 14.41 18.17 14.17
N ILE A 214 15.04 16.98 14.19
CA ILE A 214 16.02 16.61 15.19
C ILE A 214 17.40 16.58 14.53
N LYS A 215 18.29 17.45 14.96
CA LYS A 215 19.65 17.54 14.45
C LYS A 215 20.64 17.70 15.62
N ALA A 216 21.64 16.82 15.68
CA ALA A 216 22.62 16.80 16.76
C ALA A 216 21.96 16.84 18.16
N GLY A 217 20.91 16.07 18.39
CA GLY A 217 20.19 15.97 19.66
C GLY A 217 19.32 17.17 20.01
N LYS A 218 19.18 18.16 19.10
CA LYS A 218 18.31 19.32 19.29
C LYS A 218 17.07 19.22 18.40
N VAL A 219 15.90 19.45 18.98
CA VAL A 219 14.61 19.54 18.29
C VAL A 219 14.29 20.99 17.96
N THR A 220 13.84 21.24 16.72
CA THR A 220 13.40 22.57 16.26
C THR A 220 12.16 22.42 15.39
N THR A 221 11.22 23.36 15.50
CA THR A 221 10.04 23.46 14.65
C THR A 221 10.40 24.14 13.34
N LEU A 222 9.95 23.61 12.20
CA LEU A 222 10.31 24.11 10.88
C LEU A 222 9.30 25.10 10.29
N ASN A 223 8.01 24.95 10.60
CA ASN A 223 6.92 25.72 10.01
C ASN A 223 6.16 26.53 11.09
N ALA A 224 5.27 27.42 10.66
CA ALA A 224 4.44 28.18 11.57
C ALA A 224 3.39 27.32 12.27
N ALA A 225 3.15 27.58 13.55
CA ALA A 225 2.01 27.03 14.25
C ALA A 225 0.69 27.61 13.71
N SER A 226 -0.36 26.80 13.73
CA SER A 226 -1.71 27.28 13.44
C SER A 226 -2.23 28.16 14.58
N THR A 227 -3.01 29.16 14.21
CA THR A 227 -3.79 29.97 15.16
C THR A 227 -5.30 29.78 14.97
N ARG A 228 -5.70 28.85 14.09
CA ARG A 228 -7.09 28.54 13.82
C ARG A 228 -7.69 27.77 14.99
N ILE A 229 -8.88 28.15 15.37
CA ILE A 229 -9.68 27.49 16.40
C ILE A 229 -11.02 27.08 15.84
N VAL A 230 -11.58 26.00 16.34
CA VAL A 230 -12.93 25.52 16.05
C VAL A 230 -13.69 25.35 17.34
N GLU A 231 -14.97 25.66 17.30
CA GLU A 231 -15.89 25.40 18.38
C GLU A 231 -16.69 24.13 18.06
N TYR A 232 -16.38 23.02 18.75
CA TYR A 232 -17.10 21.75 18.56
C TYR A 232 -18.48 21.74 19.21
N PHE A 233 -18.57 22.38 20.38
CA PHE A 233 -19.81 22.57 21.13
C PHE A 233 -19.78 23.96 21.74
N PRO A 234 -20.94 24.57 22.07
CA PRO A 234 -20.99 25.90 22.69
C PRO A 234 -20.04 26.02 23.88
N GLY A 235 -19.02 26.87 23.75
CA GLY A 235 -18.01 27.11 24.79
C GLY A 235 -16.83 26.12 24.81
N VAL A 236 -16.82 25.08 23.94
CA VAL A 236 -15.70 24.12 23.80
C VAL A 236 -14.93 24.41 22.52
N VAL A 237 -13.81 25.09 22.65
CA VAL A 237 -12.95 25.49 21.55
C VAL A 237 -11.64 24.72 21.61
N GLU A 238 -11.14 24.30 20.43
CA GLU A 238 -9.83 23.66 20.28
C GLU A 238 -9.02 24.34 19.18
N GLY A 239 -7.70 24.38 19.36
CA GLY A 239 -6.77 24.74 18.32
C GLY A 239 -6.68 23.61 17.30
N VAL A 240 -6.81 23.95 16.03
CA VAL A 240 -6.73 22.99 14.92
C VAL A 240 -5.70 23.42 13.90
N GLY A 241 -5.31 22.52 13.00
CA GLY A 241 -4.39 22.86 11.93
C GLY A 241 -4.94 23.87 10.94
N ASP A 242 -4.08 24.35 10.07
CA ASP A 242 -4.39 25.33 9.04
C ASP A 242 -3.67 24.97 7.74
N TYR A 243 -3.82 25.79 6.72
CA TYR A 243 -3.17 25.61 5.42
C TYR A 243 -2.53 26.91 4.95
N GLU A 244 -1.23 26.84 4.65
CA GLU A 244 -0.52 27.91 3.95
C GLU A 244 0.67 27.33 3.18
N ASP A 245 0.77 27.61 1.87
CA ASP A 245 1.95 27.39 1.05
C ASP A 245 2.85 28.65 1.09
N GLY A 246 4.12 28.50 0.76
CA GLY A 246 5.05 29.63 0.69
C GLY A 246 6.33 29.39 1.49
N PRO A 247 6.93 30.42 2.10
CA PRO A 247 8.13 30.25 2.91
C PRO A 247 7.94 29.23 4.02
N LEU A 248 8.89 28.31 4.20
CA LEU A 248 8.78 27.21 5.17
C LEU A 248 8.42 27.71 6.58
N SER A 249 9.03 28.80 7.01
CA SER A 249 8.78 29.38 8.35
C SER A 249 7.39 29.99 8.53
N GLN A 250 6.63 30.16 7.44
CA GLN A 250 5.26 30.70 7.44
C GLN A 250 4.21 29.64 7.06
N ALA A 251 4.65 28.59 6.39
CA ALA A 251 3.76 27.50 5.94
C ALA A 251 3.04 26.86 7.12
N LYS A 252 1.82 26.38 6.86
CA LYS A 252 0.97 25.71 7.85
C LYS A 252 0.48 24.38 7.34
N PHE A 253 0.29 23.45 8.27
CA PHE A 253 -0.23 22.10 8.03
C PHE A 253 -1.42 21.81 8.95
N ASN A 254 -2.15 20.76 8.62
CA ASN A 254 -3.23 20.24 9.44
C ASN A 254 -3.07 18.73 9.62
N GLU A 255 -2.68 18.30 10.81
CA GLU A 255 -2.40 16.90 11.15
C GLU A 255 -1.48 16.21 10.12
N PRO A 256 -0.27 16.71 9.88
CA PRO A 256 0.69 16.02 9.01
C PRO A 256 0.97 14.63 9.59
N SER A 257 0.90 13.57 8.76
CA SER A 257 0.99 12.20 9.28
C SER A 257 1.92 11.26 8.51
N GLY A 258 2.31 11.60 7.29
CA GLY A 258 3.23 10.78 6.49
C GLY A 258 4.36 11.63 5.92
N LEU A 259 5.58 11.11 5.95
CA LEU A 259 6.80 11.76 5.53
C LEU A 259 7.61 10.86 4.59
N ALA A 260 8.07 11.40 3.47
CA ALA A 260 9.02 10.69 2.60
C ALA A 260 10.06 11.63 2.01
N LEU A 261 11.33 11.28 2.13
CA LEU A 261 12.43 12.04 1.52
C LEU A 261 12.63 11.64 0.06
N ASP A 262 12.87 12.62 -0.79
CA ASP A 262 13.34 12.37 -2.14
C ASP A 262 14.87 12.21 -2.21
N ALA A 263 15.39 11.83 -3.37
CA ALA A 263 16.82 11.65 -3.59
C ALA A 263 17.66 12.95 -3.43
N LYS A 264 17.01 14.11 -3.39
CA LYS A 264 17.66 15.42 -3.14
C LYS A 264 17.67 15.79 -1.66
N GLY A 265 17.01 14.99 -0.82
CA GLY A 265 16.82 15.25 0.61
C GLY A 265 15.69 16.22 0.92
N ASN A 266 14.80 16.52 -0.02
CA ASN A 266 13.58 17.28 0.19
C ASN A 266 12.45 16.37 0.70
N LEU A 267 11.41 16.93 1.31
CA LEU A 267 10.42 16.16 2.05
C LEU A 267 9.02 16.27 1.43
N TYR A 268 8.44 15.14 1.08
CA TYR A 268 7.00 15.01 0.88
C TYR A 268 6.29 14.84 2.21
N VAL A 269 5.13 15.46 2.34
CA VAL A 269 4.31 15.44 3.55
C VAL A 269 2.86 15.14 3.18
N SER A 270 2.27 14.13 3.80
CA SER A 270 0.81 13.96 3.81
C SER A 270 0.21 14.96 4.80
N ASP A 271 -0.38 16.02 4.27
CA ASP A 271 -1.11 17.04 5.04
C ASP A 271 -2.56 16.56 5.21
N THR A 272 -2.69 15.58 6.11
CA THR A 272 -3.84 14.66 6.23
C THR A 272 -5.15 15.39 6.47
N GLY A 273 -5.18 16.31 7.42
CA GLY A 273 -6.39 17.11 7.72
C GLY A 273 -6.75 18.09 6.61
N ASN A 274 -5.80 18.39 5.70
CA ASN A 274 -6.02 19.19 4.50
C ASN A 274 -6.30 18.35 3.25
N ASN A 275 -6.24 17.01 3.34
CA ASN A 275 -6.44 16.09 2.22
C ASN A 275 -5.52 16.40 1.02
N ARG A 276 -4.24 16.72 1.30
CA ARG A 276 -3.25 17.15 0.30
C ARG A 276 -1.91 16.48 0.49
N ILE A 277 -1.13 16.47 -0.59
CA ILE A 277 0.30 16.12 -0.54
C ILE A 277 1.09 17.40 -0.75
N ARG A 278 1.95 17.69 0.23
CA ARG A 278 2.81 18.88 0.25
C ARG A 278 4.27 18.50 0.02
N TYR A 279 5.05 19.46 -0.44
CA TYR A 279 6.48 19.28 -0.69
C TYR A 279 7.28 20.42 -0.07
N ILE A 280 8.26 20.09 0.75
CA ILE A 280 9.19 21.02 1.36
C ILE A 280 10.51 20.95 0.60
N ASP A 281 10.86 22.03 -0.09
CA ASP A 281 12.17 22.20 -0.70
C ASP A 281 13.07 22.93 0.28
N PHE A 282 14.03 22.20 0.85
CA PHE A 282 14.95 22.74 1.85
C PHE A 282 16.01 23.67 1.26
N LYS A 283 16.25 23.63 -0.07
CA LYS A 283 17.18 24.55 -0.72
C LYS A 283 16.57 25.94 -0.88
N THR A 284 15.31 26.01 -1.29
CA THR A 284 14.57 27.25 -1.46
C THR A 284 13.84 27.69 -0.19
N GLN A 285 13.77 26.83 0.83
CA GLN A 285 13.02 27.04 2.07
C GLN A 285 11.54 27.35 1.80
N THR A 286 10.91 26.54 0.93
CA THR A 286 9.51 26.73 0.53
C THR A 286 8.70 25.46 0.69
N VAL A 287 7.39 25.62 0.95
CA VAL A 287 6.40 24.57 0.94
C VAL A 287 5.43 24.82 -0.21
N THR A 288 5.11 23.76 -0.96
CA THR A 288 4.16 23.81 -2.07
C THR A 288 3.22 22.62 -2.01
N THR A 289 1.97 22.82 -2.41
CA THR A 289 1.01 21.72 -2.65
C THR A 289 1.34 21.07 -4.00
N VAL A 290 1.62 19.76 -3.98
CA VAL A 290 1.96 19.00 -5.20
C VAL A 290 0.83 18.11 -5.69
N ALA A 291 -0.16 17.81 -4.84
CA ALA A 291 -1.40 17.14 -5.24
C ALA A 291 -2.53 17.37 -4.22
N GLY A 292 -3.77 17.28 -4.67
CA GLY A 292 -4.97 17.51 -3.85
C GLY A 292 -5.48 18.95 -3.89
N GLY A 293 -4.90 19.81 -4.71
CA GLY A 293 -5.26 21.21 -4.85
C GLY A 293 -4.24 22.00 -5.67
N VAL A 294 -4.57 23.24 -5.96
CA VAL A 294 -3.66 24.17 -6.64
C VAL A 294 -2.77 24.85 -5.61
N THR A 295 -1.46 24.87 -5.86
CA THR A 295 -0.48 25.56 -5.03
C THR A 295 -0.88 27.03 -4.79
N GLY A 296 -0.78 27.48 -3.54
CA GLY A 296 -1.06 28.87 -3.15
C GLY A 296 -2.56 29.23 -3.14
N THR A 297 -3.46 28.28 -3.42
CA THR A 297 -4.90 28.52 -3.31
C THR A 297 -5.36 28.20 -1.89
N ALA A 298 -5.89 29.20 -1.18
CA ALA A 298 -6.41 29.02 0.19
C ALA A 298 -7.49 27.92 0.26
N ILE A 299 -7.51 27.20 1.36
CA ILE A 299 -8.61 26.28 1.69
C ILE A 299 -9.75 27.08 2.31
N ASN A 300 -10.95 26.88 1.81
CA ASN A 300 -12.14 27.39 2.46
C ASN A 300 -12.72 26.28 3.37
N TYR A 301 -12.32 26.28 4.64
CA TYR A 301 -12.90 25.39 5.64
C TYR A 301 -14.36 25.76 5.88
N GLN A 302 -15.22 24.77 6.05
CA GLN A 302 -16.57 25.04 6.52
C GLN A 302 -16.53 25.53 7.97
N THR A 303 -17.56 26.27 8.36
CA THR A 303 -17.66 26.77 9.73
C THR A 303 -17.58 25.62 10.73
N ASN A 304 -16.69 25.74 11.70
CA ASN A 304 -16.45 24.74 12.75
C ASN A 304 -16.00 23.35 12.25
N ASP A 305 -15.49 23.24 11.00
CA ASP A 305 -14.90 22.01 10.53
C ASP A 305 -13.37 22.06 10.74
N PRO A 306 -12.78 21.10 11.50
CA PRO A 306 -11.35 21.04 11.70
C PRO A 306 -10.59 20.65 10.42
N TYR A 307 -11.25 19.98 9.47
CA TYR A 307 -10.66 19.38 8.30
C TYR A 307 -11.14 20.04 6.99
N SER A 308 -10.34 19.96 5.96
CA SER A 308 -10.79 20.30 4.62
C SER A 308 -11.62 19.18 4.01
N ALA A 309 -12.54 19.54 3.12
CA ALA A 309 -13.32 18.54 2.39
C ALA A 309 -12.40 17.60 1.59
N GLY A 310 -12.51 16.30 1.84
CA GLY A 310 -11.84 15.24 1.10
C GLY A 310 -12.66 14.70 -0.06
N GLY A 311 -12.25 13.58 -0.61
CA GLY A 311 -12.96 12.84 -1.66
C GLY A 311 -12.03 11.95 -2.47
N TYR A 312 -12.55 11.44 -3.59
CA TYR A 312 -11.80 10.62 -4.51
C TYR A 312 -11.86 11.19 -5.93
N ALA A 313 -10.71 11.43 -6.53
CA ALA A 313 -10.57 11.70 -7.97
C ALA A 313 -9.14 11.42 -8.42
N ASP A 314 -8.99 10.63 -9.49
CA ASP A 314 -7.76 10.49 -10.26
C ASP A 314 -7.64 11.60 -11.32
N GLY A 315 -6.45 11.80 -11.88
CA GLY A 315 -6.18 12.72 -12.96
C GLY A 315 -5.08 13.71 -12.65
N ASN A 316 -5.21 14.96 -13.13
CA ASN A 316 -4.23 16.01 -12.86
C ASN A 316 -4.08 16.24 -11.36
N ALA A 317 -2.85 16.33 -10.86
CA ALA A 317 -2.54 16.43 -9.43
C ALA A 317 -3.24 17.62 -8.76
N ALA A 318 -3.39 18.76 -9.47
CA ALA A 318 -4.08 19.94 -8.94
C ALA A 318 -5.61 19.73 -8.76
N SER A 319 -6.21 18.79 -9.47
CA SER A 319 -7.64 18.46 -9.38
C SER A 319 -7.92 17.09 -8.75
N ALA A 320 -6.89 16.31 -8.48
CA ALA A 320 -7.00 15.06 -7.76
C ALA A 320 -7.58 15.29 -6.35
N LYS A 321 -8.27 14.28 -5.82
CA LYS A 321 -8.83 14.35 -4.47
C LYS A 321 -8.38 13.15 -3.66
N PHE A 322 -8.10 13.38 -2.40
CA PHE A 322 -7.73 12.38 -1.40
C PHE A 322 -8.70 12.43 -0.21
N GLN A 323 -8.71 11.36 0.57
CA GLN A 323 -9.44 11.28 1.82
C GLN A 323 -8.52 10.70 2.90
N THR A 324 -8.02 11.58 3.77
CA THR A 324 -7.10 11.21 4.85
C THR A 324 -5.85 10.49 4.30
N PRO A 325 -5.06 11.11 3.39
CA PRO A 325 -3.81 10.52 2.91
C PRO A 325 -2.82 10.39 4.08
N ARG A 326 -2.11 9.27 4.15
CA ARG A 326 -1.17 8.94 5.25
C ARG A 326 0.22 8.61 4.70
N GLY A 327 0.75 7.42 4.96
CA GLY A 327 2.10 7.02 4.61
C GLY A 327 2.44 7.21 3.13
N LEU A 328 3.69 7.56 2.88
CA LEU A 328 4.25 7.91 1.59
C LEU A 328 5.51 7.12 1.30
N ALA A 329 5.75 6.76 0.04
CA ALA A 329 7.05 6.27 -0.40
C ALA A 329 7.44 6.89 -1.74
N VAL A 330 8.67 7.42 -1.83
CA VAL A 330 9.19 8.01 -3.07
C VAL A 330 9.87 6.94 -3.91
N THR A 331 9.38 6.73 -5.12
CA THR A 331 9.93 5.72 -6.03
C THR A 331 11.24 6.18 -6.68
N PRO A 332 12.11 5.25 -7.16
CA PRO A 332 13.40 5.61 -7.79
C PRO A 332 13.28 6.57 -8.98
N GLU A 333 12.17 6.51 -9.71
CA GLU A 333 11.87 7.41 -10.83
C GLU A 333 11.31 8.77 -10.41
N GLY A 334 11.14 9.01 -9.09
CA GLY A 334 10.67 10.26 -8.51
C GLY A 334 9.15 10.39 -8.44
N GLY A 335 8.41 9.29 -8.53
CA GLY A 335 6.99 9.25 -8.21
C GLY A 335 6.77 9.08 -6.70
N VAL A 336 5.53 9.23 -6.25
CA VAL A 336 5.16 9.07 -4.85
C VAL A 336 3.97 8.11 -4.73
N LEU A 337 4.17 7.01 -4.01
CA LEU A 337 3.09 6.16 -3.53
C LEU A 337 2.44 6.83 -2.32
N ILE A 338 1.12 6.74 -2.24
CA ILE A 338 0.31 7.42 -1.22
C ILE A 338 -0.73 6.43 -0.69
N ALA A 339 -0.72 6.17 0.59
CA ALA A 339 -1.82 5.46 1.26
C ALA A 339 -3.01 6.43 1.44
N ASP A 340 -4.00 6.35 0.54
CA ASP A 340 -5.22 7.19 0.56
C ASP A 340 -6.27 6.47 1.44
N SER A 341 -6.09 6.62 2.75
CA SER A 341 -6.57 5.72 3.79
C SER A 341 -8.09 5.53 3.77
N LEU A 342 -8.88 6.60 3.83
CA LEU A 342 -10.34 6.50 3.85
C LEU A 342 -10.97 6.32 2.47
N ASN A 343 -10.18 6.40 1.39
CA ASN A 343 -10.59 5.92 0.07
C ASN A 343 -10.28 4.43 -0.13
N HIS A 344 -9.61 3.77 0.83
CA HIS A 344 -9.26 2.34 0.81
C HIS A 344 -8.39 1.95 -0.39
N VAL A 345 -7.50 2.84 -0.85
CA VAL A 345 -6.67 2.64 -2.04
C VAL A 345 -5.23 3.11 -1.85
N ILE A 346 -4.36 2.62 -2.71
CA ILE A 346 -3.02 3.20 -2.90
C ILE A 346 -3.01 4.00 -4.19
N ARG A 347 -2.58 5.27 -4.07
CA ARG A 347 -2.46 6.21 -5.19
C ARG A 347 -1.00 6.37 -5.57
N TYR A 348 -0.78 6.77 -6.82
CA TYR A 348 0.53 7.08 -7.34
C TYR A 348 0.55 8.46 -8.01
N LEU A 349 1.35 9.36 -7.46
CA LEU A 349 1.61 10.68 -8.03
C LEU A 349 2.89 10.62 -8.86
N TYR A 350 2.78 10.85 -10.16
CA TYR A 350 3.93 10.89 -11.05
C TYR A 350 3.72 11.89 -12.18
N LYS A 351 4.73 12.75 -12.43
CA LYS A 351 4.68 13.79 -13.51
C LYS A 351 3.39 14.61 -13.51
N GLY A 352 2.93 15.02 -12.34
CA GLY A 352 1.74 15.86 -12.20
C GLY A 352 0.41 15.13 -12.41
N MET A 353 0.42 13.80 -12.44
CA MET A 353 -0.79 12.96 -12.53
C MET A 353 -0.90 12.07 -11.32
N VAL A 354 -2.11 11.91 -10.82
CA VAL A 354 -2.47 10.95 -9.76
C VAL A 354 -3.29 9.83 -10.36
N SER A 355 -2.96 8.60 -10.04
CA SER A 355 -3.70 7.41 -10.45
C SER A 355 -3.81 6.42 -9.30
N THR A 356 -4.91 5.68 -9.25
CA THR A 356 -5.09 4.55 -8.33
C THR A 356 -4.37 3.32 -8.89
N ILE A 357 -3.55 2.67 -8.08
CA ILE A 357 -2.74 1.51 -8.48
C ILE A 357 -3.10 0.24 -7.72
N ALA A 358 -3.73 0.33 -6.56
CA ALA A 358 -4.25 -0.84 -5.83
C ALA A 358 -5.44 -0.44 -4.95
N GLY A 359 -6.39 -1.36 -4.81
CA GLY A 359 -7.63 -1.15 -4.08
C GLY A 359 -8.79 -0.73 -4.98
N THR A 360 -10.02 -0.97 -4.51
CA THR A 360 -11.27 -0.52 -5.15
C THR A 360 -11.76 0.71 -4.37
N PRO A 361 -11.85 1.89 -5.01
CA PRO A 361 -12.20 3.12 -4.30
C PRO A 361 -13.53 3.03 -3.54
N GLY A 362 -13.51 3.36 -2.26
CA GLY A 362 -14.68 3.36 -1.39
C GLY A 362 -15.16 1.97 -0.94
N GLU A 363 -14.49 0.89 -1.35
CA GLU A 363 -14.79 -0.47 -0.90
C GLU A 363 -13.76 -0.93 0.15
N GLU A 364 -14.19 -1.02 1.40
CA GLU A 364 -13.36 -1.62 2.45
C GLU A 364 -13.34 -3.15 2.35
N GLY A 365 -12.21 -3.76 2.69
CA GLY A 365 -12.07 -5.23 2.71
C GLY A 365 -10.64 -5.69 2.64
N ARG A 366 -10.44 -7.01 2.47
CA ARG A 366 -9.12 -7.66 2.41
C ARG A 366 -8.99 -8.68 1.27
N THR A 367 -9.79 -8.53 0.24
CA THR A 367 -9.78 -9.46 -0.89
C THR A 367 -8.49 -9.30 -1.69
N SER A 368 -7.79 -10.41 -1.93
CA SER A 368 -6.69 -10.48 -2.89
C SER A 368 -7.19 -10.55 -4.32
N GLY A 369 -6.36 -10.16 -5.29
CA GLY A 369 -6.76 -10.19 -6.69
C GLY A 369 -5.95 -9.25 -7.57
N VAL A 370 -6.45 -9.04 -8.79
CA VAL A 370 -5.97 -7.97 -9.66
C VAL A 370 -6.12 -6.64 -8.95
N ALA A 371 -5.11 -5.78 -9.00
CA ALA A 371 -4.98 -4.64 -8.13
C ALA A 371 -6.21 -3.71 -8.08
N GLY A 372 -6.87 -3.46 -9.23
CA GLY A 372 -8.10 -2.66 -9.30
C GLY A 372 -9.38 -3.38 -8.84
N ASN A 373 -9.31 -4.66 -8.46
CA ASN A 373 -10.43 -5.45 -7.93
C ASN A 373 -10.13 -6.01 -6.53
N ALA A 374 -8.92 -5.82 -6.04
CA ALA A 374 -8.57 -6.09 -4.65
C ALA A 374 -9.22 -5.05 -3.75
N THR A 375 -9.46 -5.40 -2.50
CA THR A 375 -9.96 -4.46 -1.50
C THR A 375 -8.93 -4.30 -0.39
N LEU A 376 -8.82 -3.09 0.12
CA LEU A 376 -8.01 -2.70 1.26
C LEU A 376 -8.93 -2.10 2.34
N ASN A 377 -8.46 -1.97 3.57
CA ASN A 377 -9.23 -1.31 4.61
C ASN A 377 -8.35 -0.33 5.39
N ARG A 378 -8.52 0.94 5.12
CA ARG A 378 -7.75 2.02 5.75
C ARG A 378 -6.25 1.74 5.73
N PRO A 379 -5.63 1.60 4.53
CA PRO A 379 -4.17 1.47 4.44
C PRO A 379 -3.51 2.69 5.05
N THR A 380 -2.49 2.49 5.87
CA THR A 380 -1.83 3.56 6.63
C THR A 380 -0.43 3.83 6.14
N ASP A 381 0.23 2.85 5.52
CA ASP A 381 1.60 3.05 5.04
C ASP A 381 1.92 2.17 3.84
N VAL A 382 2.98 2.54 3.11
CA VAL A 382 3.50 1.84 1.95
C VAL A 382 5.02 1.81 2.00
N ALA A 383 5.63 0.64 1.71
CA ALA A 383 7.08 0.52 1.57
C ALA A 383 7.45 -0.09 0.23
N LEU A 384 8.46 0.49 -0.41
CA LEU A 384 9.00 -0.06 -1.65
C LEU A 384 9.69 -1.39 -1.40
N MET A 385 9.51 -2.29 -2.33
CA MET A 385 10.24 -3.54 -2.46
C MET A 385 11.04 -3.53 -3.77
N GLU A 386 11.75 -4.61 -4.04
CA GLU A 386 12.48 -4.77 -5.30
C GLU A 386 11.53 -4.95 -6.50
N ASN A 387 12.06 -4.69 -7.70
CA ASN A 387 11.38 -4.95 -8.99
C ASN A 387 10.01 -4.25 -9.15
N GLY A 388 9.83 -3.09 -8.51
CA GLY A 388 8.59 -2.32 -8.61
C GLY A 388 7.43 -2.88 -7.80
N ALA A 389 7.68 -3.89 -6.96
CA ALA A 389 6.73 -4.33 -5.94
C ALA A 389 6.72 -3.34 -4.76
N PHE A 390 5.65 -3.36 -3.98
CA PHE A 390 5.56 -2.59 -2.73
C PHE A 390 4.64 -3.30 -1.74
N ALA A 391 4.88 -3.03 -0.46
CA ALA A 391 4.06 -3.55 0.62
C ALA A 391 3.15 -2.45 1.19
N ILE A 392 2.08 -2.87 1.87
CA ILE A 392 1.05 -2.01 2.45
C ILE A 392 0.78 -2.47 3.88
N ALA A 393 0.82 -1.54 4.82
CA ALA A 393 0.21 -1.73 6.12
C ALA A 393 -1.31 -1.51 5.98
N ASP A 394 -2.07 -2.60 5.85
CA ASP A 394 -3.53 -2.57 5.67
C ASP A 394 -4.20 -2.61 7.05
N ALA A 395 -4.11 -1.46 7.75
CA ALA A 395 -4.35 -1.35 9.18
C ALA A 395 -5.76 -1.77 9.60
N GLY A 396 -6.79 -1.36 8.87
CA GLY A 396 -8.17 -1.74 9.17
C GLY A 396 -8.46 -3.21 8.91
N SER A 397 -7.66 -3.87 8.08
CA SER A 397 -7.73 -5.32 7.84
C SER A 397 -6.86 -6.14 8.80
N ASN A 398 -6.03 -5.52 9.64
CA ASN A 398 -5.03 -6.19 10.49
C ASN A 398 -4.11 -7.14 9.69
N THR A 399 -3.67 -6.70 8.50
CA THR A 399 -2.83 -7.51 7.60
C THR A 399 -1.72 -6.69 6.96
N ILE A 400 -0.68 -7.39 6.54
CA ILE A 400 0.35 -6.84 5.64
C ILE A 400 0.05 -7.36 4.24
N ARG A 401 -0.10 -6.44 3.29
CA ARG A 401 -0.38 -6.76 1.89
C ARG A 401 0.84 -6.46 1.03
N VAL A 402 0.98 -7.20 -0.05
CA VAL A 402 2.01 -6.93 -1.07
C VAL A 402 1.35 -6.74 -2.43
N VAL A 403 1.87 -5.80 -3.18
CA VAL A 403 1.46 -5.48 -4.54
C VAL A 403 2.62 -5.82 -5.46
N ILE A 404 2.40 -6.79 -6.34
CA ILE A 404 3.45 -7.35 -7.19
C ILE A 404 3.10 -7.05 -8.64
N PRO A 405 4.04 -6.50 -9.45
CA PRO A 405 3.82 -6.33 -10.88
C PRO A 405 3.72 -7.69 -11.56
N TYR A 406 2.73 -7.84 -12.44
CA TYR A 406 2.59 -9.04 -13.25
C TYR A 406 3.80 -9.19 -14.19
N THR A 407 4.48 -10.30 -14.09
CA THR A 407 5.62 -10.64 -14.94
C THR A 407 5.17 -11.61 -16.02
N VAL A 408 5.43 -11.27 -17.28
CA VAL A 408 5.14 -12.15 -18.43
C VAL A 408 6.01 -13.41 -18.36
N PRO A 409 5.43 -14.62 -18.54
CA PRO A 409 6.20 -15.84 -18.51
C PRO A 409 7.34 -15.83 -19.54
N GLY A 410 8.58 -16.13 -19.11
CA GLY A 410 9.75 -16.16 -20.01
C GLY A 410 9.70 -17.22 -21.13
N GLN A 411 8.75 -18.15 -21.05
CA GLN A 411 8.48 -19.17 -22.07
C GLN A 411 7.72 -18.64 -23.28
N LEU A 412 7.16 -17.42 -23.18
CA LEU A 412 6.39 -16.82 -24.26
C LEU A 412 7.30 -16.50 -25.44
N LYS A 413 7.05 -17.13 -26.58
CA LYS A 413 7.86 -16.97 -27.79
C LYS A 413 7.44 -15.73 -28.57
N ALA A 414 8.39 -14.91 -28.98
CA ALA A 414 8.15 -13.81 -29.92
C ALA A 414 8.13 -14.33 -31.37
N ASP A 415 7.12 -15.15 -31.70
CA ASP A 415 6.97 -15.79 -33.02
C ASP A 415 5.95 -15.08 -33.94
N GLY A 416 5.48 -13.91 -33.54
CA GLY A 416 4.51 -13.10 -34.27
C GLY A 416 3.05 -13.58 -34.15
N ARG A 417 2.81 -14.73 -33.53
CA ARG A 417 1.45 -15.24 -33.27
C ARG A 417 0.82 -14.53 -32.08
N ILE A 418 -0.47 -14.68 -31.94
CA ILE A 418 -1.20 -14.24 -30.76
C ILE A 418 -1.19 -15.40 -29.76
N HIS A 419 -0.67 -15.13 -28.57
CA HIS A 419 -0.62 -16.11 -27.48
C HIS A 419 -1.78 -15.90 -26.52
N LEU A 420 -2.13 -16.96 -25.81
CA LEU A 420 -3.15 -16.95 -24.77
C LEU A 420 -2.51 -17.32 -23.44
N LEU A 421 -2.71 -16.47 -22.43
CA LEU A 421 -2.21 -16.68 -21.08
C LEU A 421 -3.39 -16.81 -20.12
N TYR A 422 -3.28 -17.75 -19.19
CA TYR A 422 -4.14 -17.81 -18.02
C TYR A 422 -3.27 -17.75 -16.76
N HIS A 423 -3.31 -16.62 -16.06
CA HIS A 423 -2.30 -16.25 -15.03
C HIS A 423 -0.89 -16.36 -15.62
N GLN A 424 0.00 -17.17 -15.03
CA GLN A 424 1.36 -17.42 -15.48
C GLN A 424 1.50 -18.56 -16.50
N ASN A 425 0.39 -19.18 -16.92
CA ASN A 425 0.43 -20.32 -17.82
C ASN A 425 0.19 -19.92 -19.28
N VAL A 426 1.11 -20.25 -20.16
CA VAL A 426 0.90 -20.16 -21.60
C VAL A 426 -0.06 -21.30 -21.99
N LEU A 427 -1.18 -20.95 -22.61
CA LEU A 427 -2.16 -21.95 -23.09
C LEU A 427 -1.81 -22.33 -24.52
N ASP A 428 -1.45 -23.59 -24.72
CA ASP A 428 -1.22 -24.13 -26.03
C ASP A 428 -2.56 -24.27 -26.77
N ALA A 429 -2.67 -23.58 -27.89
CA ALA A 429 -3.81 -23.63 -28.77
C ALA A 429 -3.41 -24.31 -30.09
N ASP A 430 -4.14 -25.34 -30.51
CA ASP A 430 -3.97 -25.98 -31.81
C ASP A 430 -4.20 -24.99 -32.97
N VAL A 431 -5.06 -23.99 -32.75
CA VAL A 431 -5.26 -22.84 -33.62
C VAL A 431 -5.13 -21.56 -32.81
N ALA A 432 -4.29 -20.63 -33.27
CA ALA A 432 -4.00 -19.38 -32.57
C ALA A 432 -5.25 -18.46 -32.47
N PRO A 433 -5.36 -17.63 -31.41
CA PRO A 433 -6.35 -16.55 -31.36
C PRO A 433 -6.23 -15.62 -32.56
N ILE A 434 -7.32 -14.99 -32.96
CA ILE A 434 -7.43 -14.13 -34.15
C ILE A 434 -7.98 -12.76 -33.75
N ILE A 435 -7.40 -11.68 -34.27
CA ILE A 435 -8.00 -10.34 -34.16
C ILE A 435 -8.76 -10.05 -35.44
N LYS A 436 -10.06 -9.75 -35.31
CA LYS A 436 -10.95 -9.38 -36.41
C LYS A 436 -11.72 -8.12 -36.02
N ALA A 437 -11.61 -7.07 -36.83
CA ALA A 437 -12.26 -5.79 -36.58
C ALA A 437 -12.07 -5.25 -35.13
N GLY A 438 -10.84 -5.30 -34.64
CA GLY A 438 -10.49 -4.83 -33.28
C GLY A 438 -10.96 -5.72 -32.12
N THR A 439 -11.59 -6.85 -32.42
CA THR A 439 -12.02 -7.84 -31.42
C THR A 439 -11.09 -9.06 -31.47
N THR A 440 -10.60 -9.47 -30.31
CA THR A 440 -9.82 -10.70 -30.16
C THR A 440 -10.76 -11.86 -29.95
N PHE A 441 -10.65 -12.86 -30.83
CA PHE A 441 -11.38 -14.11 -30.76
C PHE A 441 -10.44 -15.25 -30.38
N VAL A 442 -10.94 -16.14 -29.56
CA VAL A 442 -10.20 -17.31 -29.06
C VAL A 442 -10.91 -18.60 -29.45
N PRO A 443 -10.16 -19.66 -29.79
CA PRO A 443 -10.77 -20.98 -30.04
C PRO A 443 -11.45 -21.45 -28.76
N LEU A 444 -12.71 -21.82 -28.89
CA LEU A 444 -13.57 -22.21 -27.76
C LEU A 444 -12.91 -23.27 -26.86
N ARG A 445 -12.35 -24.31 -27.45
CA ARG A 445 -11.87 -25.50 -26.74
C ARG A 445 -10.73 -25.19 -25.77
N VAL A 446 -9.81 -24.32 -26.17
CA VAL A 446 -8.61 -23.99 -25.37
C VAL A 446 -8.95 -23.39 -24.01
N LEU A 447 -9.90 -22.45 -23.99
CA LEU A 447 -10.33 -21.83 -22.76
C LEU A 447 -11.27 -22.71 -21.94
N THR A 448 -12.21 -23.42 -22.60
CA THR A 448 -13.20 -24.21 -21.88
C THR A 448 -12.56 -25.36 -21.10
N GLU A 449 -11.55 -26.01 -21.64
CA GLU A 449 -10.82 -27.08 -20.94
C GLU A 449 -10.09 -26.54 -19.69
N LYS A 450 -9.46 -25.36 -19.78
CA LYS A 450 -8.72 -24.75 -18.67
C LYS A 450 -9.62 -24.09 -17.62
N LEU A 451 -10.78 -23.57 -18.05
CA LEU A 451 -11.73 -22.92 -17.16
C LEU A 451 -12.80 -23.88 -16.59
N GLY A 452 -12.63 -25.18 -16.81
CA GLY A 452 -13.49 -26.22 -16.21
C GLY A 452 -14.88 -26.37 -16.84
N PHE A 453 -15.06 -25.90 -18.10
CA PHE A 453 -16.28 -26.16 -18.81
C PHE A 453 -16.34 -27.58 -19.38
N LYS A 454 -17.51 -28.17 -19.36
CA LYS A 454 -17.85 -29.34 -20.18
C LYS A 454 -18.41 -28.86 -21.49
N VAL A 455 -17.87 -29.34 -22.60
CA VAL A 455 -18.30 -28.94 -23.95
C VAL A 455 -18.93 -30.11 -24.67
N LYS A 456 -20.14 -29.90 -25.20
CA LYS A 456 -20.84 -30.85 -26.06
C LYS A 456 -21.20 -30.16 -27.36
N TYR A 457 -21.07 -30.87 -28.49
CA TYR A 457 -21.48 -30.40 -29.79
C TYR A 457 -22.74 -31.13 -30.23
N ALA A 458 -23.79 -30.38 -30.54
CA ALA A 458 -25.07 -30.94 -31.01
C ALA A 458 -25.76 -29.96 -31.97
N GLY A 459 -26.29 -30.45 -33.08
CA GLY A 459 -27.10 -29.65 -33.99
C GLY A 459 -26.44 -28.40 -34.56
N GLY A 460 -25.12 -28.40 -34.81
CA GLY A 460 -24.37 -27.25 -35.32
C GLY A 460 -24.09 -26.16 -34.28
N SER A 461 -24.32 -26.45 -33.00
CA SER A 461 -24.06 -25.57 -31.86
C SER A 461 -23.13 -26.24 -30.86
N ALA A 462 -22.38 -25.44 -30.10
CA ALA A 462 -21.65 -25.88 -28.93
C ALA A 462 -22.43 -25.55 -27.66
N VAL A 463 -22.60 -26.52 -26.78
CA VAL A 463 -23.15 -26.31 -25.43
C VAL A 463 -22.04 -26.39 -24.42
N LEU A 464 -21.84 -25.31 -23.69
CA LEU A 464 -20.84 -25.16 -22.61
C LEU A 464 -21.57 -25.29 -21.27
N GLU A 465 -21.09 -26.15 -20.39
CA GLU A 465 -21.66 -26.34 -19.06
C GLU A 465 -20.58 -25.98 -18.00
N HIS A 466 -20.89 -25.06 -17.09
CA HIS A 466 -20.05 -24.68 -15.99
C HIS A 466 -20.87 -24.31 -14.75
N ASN A 467 -20.59 -24.92 -13.61
CA ASN A 467 -21.27 -24.65 -12.33
C ASN A 467 -22.80 -24.64 -12.41
N GLY A 468 -23.39 -25.60 -13.17
CA GLY A 468 -24.84 -25.70 -13.30
C GLY A 468 -25.47 -24.71 -14.28
N VAL A 469 -24.68 -23.86 -14.93
CA VAL A 469 -25.11 -22.94 -15.99
C VAL A 469 -24.70 -23.51 -17.33
N SER A 470 -25.57 -23.44 -18.35
CA SER A 470 -25.24 -23.84 -19.70
C SER A 470 -25.38 -22.70 -20.70
N TYR A 471 -24.45 -22.64 -21.65
CA TYR A 471 -24.40 -21.64 -22.71
C TYR A 471 -24.47 -22.34 -24.07
N THR A 472 -25.47 -22.02 -24.86
CA THR A 472 -25.61 -22.54 -26.24
C THR A 472 -25.06 -21.51 -27.21
N VAL A 473 -23.98 -21.86 -27.89
CA VAL A 473 -23.23 -21.02 -28.82
C VAL A 473 -23.38 -21.56 -30.24
N LYS A 474 -23.82 -20.71 -31.15
CA LYS A 474 -23.97 -21.04 -32.57
C LYS A 474 -23.02 -20.25 -33.44
N SER A 475 -22.34 -20.87 -34.40
CA SER A 475 -21.47 -20.17 -35.36
C SER A 475 -22.26 -19.14 -36.18
N GLY A 476 -21.66 -17.97 -36.38
CA GLY A 476 -22.30 -16.87 -37.10
C GLY A 476 -23.30 -16.05 -36.28
N SER A 477 -23.49 -16.38 -34.99
CA SER A 477 -24.44 -15.69 -34.11
C SER A 477 -23.72 -14.70 -33.19
N ALA A 478 -24.31 -13.53 -32.99
CA ALA A 478 -23.94 -12.60 -31.92
C ALA A 478 -24.76 -12.85 -30.63
N GLN A 479 -25.59 -13.88 -30.61
CA GLN A 479 -26.41 -14.22 -29.46
C GLN A 479 -26.01 -15.59 -28.89
N ILE A 480 -25.90 -15.66 -27.57
CA ILE A 480 -25.66 -16.88 -26.79
C ILE A 480 -26.85 -17.06 -25.86
N MET A 481 -27.44 -18.24 -25.89
CA MET A 481 -28.50 -18.61 -24.95
C MET A 481 -27.85 -19.13 -23.67
N LYS A 482 -28.08 -18.47 -22.55
CA LYS A 482 -27.65 -18.86 -21.20
C LYS A 482 -28.85 -19.46 -20.47
N LYS A 483 -28.67 -20.66 -19.92
CA LYS A 483 -29.66 -21.34 -19.08
C LYS A 483 -29.08 -21.50 -17.68
N LEU A 484 -29.75 -20.89 -16.71
CA LEU A 484 -29.36 -20.92 -15.30
C LEU A 484 -29.74 -22.28 -14.67
N SER A 485 -29.11 -22.57 -13.52
CA SER A 485 -29.44 -23.77 -12.73
C SER A 485 -30.89 -23.81 -12.25
N SER A 486 -31.55 -22.66 -12.13
CA SER A 486 -32.98 -22.54 -11.86
C SER A 486 -33.88 -22.96 -13.02
N GLY A 487 -33.32 -23.19 -14.23
CA GLY A 487 -34.03 -23.45 -15.47
C GLY A 487 -34.41 -22.19 -16.26
N ALA A 488 -34.25 -21.00 -15.70
CA ALA A 488 -34.46 -19.74 -16.42
C ALA A 488 -33.48 -19.57 -17.57
N THR A 489 -33.91 -18.92 -18.66
CA THR A 489 -33.08 -18.67 -19.84
C THR A 489 -32.92 -17.18 -20.07
N GLU A 490 -31.70 -16.79 -20.42
CA GLU A 490 -31.31 -15.42 -20.79
C GLU A 490 -30.65 -15.43 -22.17
N THR A 491 -30.75 -14.35 -22.91
CA THR A 491 -30.02 -14.17 -24.15
C THR A 491 -28.91 -13.13 -23.93
N LEU A 492 -27.66 -13.56 -24.05
CA LEU A 492 -26.50 -12.70 -24.01
C LEU A 492 -26.19 -12.20 -25.43
N THR A 493 -25.94 -10.91 -25.57
CA THR A 493 -25.59 -10.30 -26.85
C THR A 493 -24.10 -9.96 -26.88
N LEU A 494 -23.37 -10.60 -27.78
CA LEU A 494 -21.96 -10.36 -28.03
C LEU A 494 -21.77 -9.10 -28.88
N ARG A 495 -20.67 -8.35 -28.67
CA ARG A 495 -20.29 -7.20 -29.52
C ARG A 495 -19.92 -7.62 -30.95
N SER A 496 -19.54 -8.86 -31.15
CA SER A 496 -19.18 -9.45 -32.47
C SER A 496 -19.64 -10.87 -32.55
N ALA A 497 -20.16 -11.28 -33.71
CA ALA A 497 -20.64 -12.62 -33.91
C ALA A 497 -19.52 -13.67 -33.85
N THR A 498 -19.83 -14.82 -33.30
CA THR A 498 -18.99 -16.01 -33.34
C THR A 498 -18.76 -16.45 -34.80
N PHE A 499 -17.71 -17.20 -35.05
CA PHE A 499 -17.47 -17.78 -36.36
C PHE A 499 -16.68 -19.08 -36.26
N THR A 500 -16.71 -19.87 -37.34
CA THR A 500 -15.90 -21.10 -37.45
C THR A 500 -14.76 -20.87 -38.44
N SER A 501 -13.54 -21.21 -38.04
CA SER A 501 -12.33 -21.26 -38.89
C SER A 501 -11.53 -22.49 -38.51
N ASP A 502 -10.90 -23.15 -39.49
CA ASP A 502 -10.08 -24.35 -39.28
C ASP A 502 -10.75 -25.42 -38.41
N SER A 503 -12.05 -25.62 -38.66
CA SER A 503 -12.94 -26.53 -37.89
C SER A 503 -13.02 -26.21 -36.39
N ARG A 504 -12.70 -24.98 -35.98
CA ARG A 504 -12.81 -24.47 -34.60
C ARG A 504 -13.84 -23.35 -34.53
N LEU A 505 -14.64 -23.36 -33.49
CA LEU A 505 -15.56 -22.27 -33.14
C LEU A 505 -14.80 -21.22 -32.34
N PHE A 506 -14.86 -19.96 -32.78
CA PHE A 506 -14.23 -18.81 -32.16
C PHE A 506 -15.25 -17.93 -31.46
N LEU A 507 -14.93 -17.53 -30.22
CA LEU A 507 -15.72 -16.59 -29.43
C LEU A 507 -14.87 -15.36 -29.11
N PRO A 508 -15.51 -14.17 -28.99
CA PRO A 508 -14.85 -13.01 -28.42
C PRO A 508 -14.33 -13.32 -27.01
N VAL A 509 -13.07 -13.03 -26.74
CA VAL A 509 -12.46 -13.32 -25.43
C VAL A 509 -13.20 -12.64 -24.27
N ARG A 510 -13.81 -11.50 -24.55
CA ARG A 510 -14.55 -10.71 -23.56
C ARG A 510 -15.78 -11.45 -23.01
N PHE A 511 -16.36 -12.39 -23.74
CA PHE A 511 -17.42 -13.27 -23.22
C PHE A 511 -16.98 -13.98 -21.93
N PHE A 512 -15.76 -14.54 -21.92
CA PHE A 512 -15.25 -15.21 -20.74
C PHE A 512 -14.97 -14.24 -19.58
N ALA A 513 -14.55 -13.01 -19.90
CA ALA A 513 -14.37 -11.96 -18.89
C ALA A 513 -15.68 -11.61 -18.17
N GLU A 514 -16.74 -11.41 -18.93
CA GLU A 514 -18.03 -10.98 -18.43
C GLU A 514 -18.73 -12.11 -17.65
N GLU A 515 -18.76 -13.31 -18.21
CA GLU A 515 -19.48 -14.45 -17.61
C GLU A 515 -18.76 -15.14 -16.45
N LEU A 516 -17.42 -15.10 -16.44
CA LEU A 516 -16.61 -15.77 -15.40
C LEU A 516 -15.95 -14.78 -14.43
N GLY A 517 -16.19 -13.49 -14.60
CA GLY A 517 -15.56 -12.47 -13.75
C GLY A 517 -14.04 -12.42 -13.91
N LEU A 518 -13.51 -12.69 -15.12
CA LEU A 518 -12.08 -12.60 -15.40
C LEU A 518 -11.66 -11.17 -15.77
N ASP A 519 -10.45 -10.80 -15.42
CA ASP A 519 -9.73 -9.68 -16.00
C ASP A 519 -9.10 -10.11 -17.31
N VAL A 520 -9.27 -9.31 -18.37
CA VAL A 520 -8.72 -9.60 -19.70
C VAL A 520 -7.91 -8.42 -20.18
N GLN A 521 -6.61 -8.64 -20.39
CA GLN A 521 -5.66 -7.63 -20.81
C GLN A 521 -4.99 -8.05 -22.14
N TRP A 522 -4.70 -7.04 -22.98
CA TRP A 522 -3.86 -7.20 -24.15
C TRP A 522 -2.43 -6.78 -23.85
N LEU A 523 -1.48 -7.70 -23.99
CA LEU A 523 -0.05 -7.45 -23.83
C LEU A 523 0.55 -7.16 -25.23
N SER A 524 0.71 -5.89 -25.57
CA SER A 524 1.17 -5.45 -26.90
C SER A 524 2.53 -6.00 -27.27
N ASP A 525 3.48 -5.97 -26.34
CA ASP A 525 4.89 -6.29 -26.56
C ASP A 525 5.11 -7.77 -26.89
N THR A 526 4.27 -8.62 -26.33
CA THR A 526 4.34 -10.09 -26.53
C THR A 526 3.20 -10.62 -27.39
N ARG A 527 2.31 -9.75 -27.89
CA ARG A 527 1.11 -10.12 -28.65
C ARG A 527 0.28 -11.20 -27.94
N ALA A 528 0.06 -11.02 -26.65
CA ALA A 528 -0.66 -12.01 -25.85
C ALA A 528 -1.97 -11.46 -25.28
N VAL A 529 -2.96 -12.34 -25.15
CA VAL A 529 -4.17 -12.12 -24.36
C VAL A 529 -3.95 -12.74 -22.99
N LEU A 530 -3.93 -11.93 -21.96
CA LEU A 530 -3.83 -12.36 -20.57
C LEU A 530 -5.23 -12.43 -19.96
N LEU A 531 -5.55 -13.57 -19.36
CA LEU A 531 -6.74 -13.80 -18.56
C LEU A 531 -6.33 -14.07 -17.11
N ARG A 532 -6.98 -13.39 -16.17
CA ARG A 532 -6.72 -13.59 -14.72
C ARG A 532 -8.04 -13.58 -13.96
N ASN A 533 -8.12 -14.30 -12.87
CA ASN A 533 -9.22 -14.10 -11.92
C ASN A 533 -9.13 -12.67 -11.35
N LYS A 534 -10.24 -11.96 -11.26
CA LYS A 534 -10.29 -10.63 -10.65
C LYS A 534 -10.00 -10.69 -9.15
N LYS A 535 -10.44 -11.78 -8.50
CA LYS A 535 -10.26 -12.05 -7.07
C LYS A 535 -9.73 -13.46 -6.90
N PHE A 536 -8.85 -13.69 -5.92
CA PHE A 536 -8.25 -14.99 -5.61
C PHE A 536 -7.82 -15.10 -4.15
#